data_43ac8d56a4186da55c34a00ef32d320d
#
_entry.id   43ac8d56a4186da55c34a00ef32d320d
#
_cell.length_a   1.000
_cell.length_b   1.000
_cell.length_c   1.000
_cell.angle_alpha   90.00
_cell.angle_beta   90.00
_cell.angle_gamma   90.00
#
_symmetry.space_group_name_H-M   'P 1'
#
loop_
_entity.id
_entity.type
_entity.pdbx_description
1 polymer ?
#
loop_
_entity_poly.entity_id
_entity_poly.type
_entity_poly.pdbx_seq_one_letter_code
_entity_poly.pdbx_strand_id
1 'polypeptide(L)'
;MKKRLTAITLALAMTLGLTACGNTSGQDQQPAGESGQPASDEPIVLRFADTDSADSVAGQGGQMFCDLVEERTDGRVVVEYYPASQLGGDKAITEAAIAGTVDIAKCSNGNFVQFSDALEWVDLPGVLSSVEQVRKLFTSEYRDEVNAQILEDTGGIALMFDVDAGEPRAIGSTKKEIRVPADMNGVKVRSTGSEIELALFNNWGASSTSLDWGEVYTAMQQNLVETTYNQVQTLEINSFGEILNYITPINQSWVVSAKFIGPKAIEKLGGLDSELFQIVQECALECEVWKDKAFVEANAESYEKLKEQGVTIVELTDEEMALWTEASEAIWDEFVGEGKPISYDFIEYVQSFA
;
A
#
# COMPACT_ATOMS: atom_id res chain seq x y z
N MET A 1 10.21 -43.76 -35.94
CA MET A 1 8.99 -44.51 -36.34
C MET A 1 7.84 -43.54 -36.45
N LYS A 2 7.31 -43.49 -37.63
CA LYS A 2 6.20 -42.68 -38.12
C LYS A 2 4.88 -43.09 -37.49
N LYS A 3 3.91 -42.13 -37.34
CA LYS A 3 2.47 -42.19 -37.62
C LYS A 3 1.76 -41.12 -36.78
N ARG A 4 0.89 -40.30 -37.20
CA ARG A 4 0.07 -39.92 -38.35
C ARG A 4 -0.99 -38.96 -37.81
N LEU A 5 -1.15 -37.87 -38.57
CA LEU A 5 -2.28 -36.91 -38.55
C LEU A 5 -3.63 -37.59 -38.60
N THR A 6 -4.63 -36.93 -38.02
CA THR A 6 -5.98 -36.93 -38.59
C THR A 6 -6.64 -35.54 -38.33
N ALA A 7 -6.85 -34.83 -39.42
CA ALA A 7 -7.69 -33.65 -39.52
C ALA A 7 -9.15 -34.09 -39.74
N ILE A 8 -10.10 -33.40 -39.11
CA ILE A 8 -11.51 -33.49 -39.48
C ILE A 8 -12.02 -32.07 -39.71
N THR A 9 -12.22 -31.80 -40.96
CA THR A 9 -12.96 -30.66 -41.54
C THR A 9 -14.46 -31.02 -41.57
N LEU A 10 -15.33 -30.11 -41.15
CA LEU A 10 -16.75 -30.19 -41.59
C LEU A 10 -17.29 -28.78 -41.89
N ALA A 11 -17.87 -28.66 -43.07
CA ALA A 11 -18.27 -27.44 -43.77
C ALA A 11 -19.75 -27.08 -43.53
N LEU A 12 -20.02 -25.81 -43.52
CA LEU A 12 -20.99 -25.05 -44.34
C LEU A 12 -22.46 -25.49 -44.39
N ALA A 13 -23.36 -24.65 -43.95
CA ALA A 13 -24.67 -24.44 -44.65
C ALA A 13 -25.16 -22.99 -44.40
N MET A 14 -25.13 -22.21 -45.49
CA MET A 14 -25.87 -20.94 -45.67
C MET A 14 -27.34 -21.26 -45.95
N THR A 15 -28.25 -20.45 -45.38
CA THR A 15 -29.59 -20.25 -46.00
C THR A 15 -29.92 -18.77 -46.03
N LEU A 16 -29.95 -18.23 -47.23
CA LEU A 16 -30.53 -16.94 -47.58
C LEU A 16 -32.07 -17.05 -47.55
N GLY A 17 -32.71 -16.03 -47.00
CA GLY A 17 -34.14 -15.80 -47.13
C GLY A 17 -34.39 -14.30 -47.38
N LEU A 18 -34.48 -13.92 -48.67
CA LEU A 18 -35.00 -12.63 -49.11
C LEU A 18 -36.51 -12.72 -49.23
N THR A 19 -37.24 -11.74 -48.69
CA THR A 19 -38.50 -11.29 -49.28
C THR A 19 -38.70 -9.79 -49.07
N ALA A 20 -39.12 -9.14 -50.12
CA ALA A 20 -39.13 -7.72 -50.36
C ALA A 20 -40.54 -7.07 -50.21
N CYS A 21 -40.49 -5.74 -50.10
CA CYS A 21 -41.45 -4.72 -50.55
C CYS A 21 -42.77 -4.50 -49.82
N GLY A 22 -42.94 -3.25 -49.38
CA GLY A 22 -44.21 -2.60 -49.09
C GLY A 22 -44.06 -1.16 -48.65
N ASN A 23 -44.24 -0.23 -49.60
CA ASN A 23 -44.13 1.24 -49.46
C ASN A 23 -45.38 1.82 -48.78
N THR A 24 -45.28 2.81 -47.91
CA THR A 24 -45.99 4.10 -47.98
C THR A 24 -45.67 5.05 -46.81
N SER A 25 -45.41 6.25 -47.22
CA SER A 25 -45.30 7.57 -46.59
C SER A 25 -46.15 7.88 -45.37
N GLY A 26 -45.50 8.59 -44.40
CA GLY A 26 -46.10 9.33 -43.28
C GLY A 26 -45.03 10.03 -42.47
N GLN A 27 -44.83 11.33 -42.75
CA GLN A 27 -44.02 12.22 -41.91
C GLN A 27 -44.75 12.46 -40.59
N ASP A 28 -44.06 12.22 -39.46
CA ASP A 28 -44.27 13.00 -38.26
C ASP A 28 -42.94 13.06 -37.50
N GLN A 29 -42.44 14.27 -37.32
CA GLN A 29 -41.27 14.60 -36.53
C GLN A 29 -41.64 14.47 -35.04
N GLN A 30 -40.94 13.60 -34.32
CA GLN A 30 -40.94 13.57 -32.86
C GLN A 30 -39.52 13.84 -32.37
N PRO A 31 -39.32 14.60 -31.26
CA PRO A 31 -38.01 15.12 -30.86
C PRO A 31 -37.08 14.00 -30.40
N ALA A 32 -35.81 14.20 -30.68
CA ALA A 32 -34.73 13.34 -30.22
C ALA A 32 -34.76 13.22 -28.68
N GLY A 33 -35.23 12.09 -28.22
CA GLY A 33 -35.04 11.65 -26.84
C GLY A 33 -33.57 11.26 -26.66
N GLU A 34 -32.97 11.79 -25.64
CA GLU A 34 -31.67 11.36 -25.12
C GLU A 34 -31.67 9.83 -25.06
N SER A 35 -30.78 9.20 -25.81
CA SER A 35 -30.50 7.79 -25.68
C SER A 35 -29.69 7.59 -24.41
N GLY A 36 -30.35 7.55 -23.27
CA GLY A 36 -29.81 6.93 -22.08
C GLY A 36 -29.52 5.46 -22.40
N GLN A 37 -28.27 5.11 -22.50
CA GLN A 37 -27.84 3.73 -22.56
C GLN A 37 -28.43 3.04 -21.32
N PRO A 38 -29.13 1.90 -21.41
CA PRO A 38 -29.55 1.21 -20.18
C PRO A 38 -28.27 0.84 -19.39
N ALA A 39 -28.22 1.27 -18.14
CA ALA A 39 -27.22 0.80 -17.21
C ALA A 39 -27.27 -0.73 -17.25
N SER A 40 -26.12 -1.36 -17.43
CA SER A 40 -26.02 -2.83 -17.33
C SER A 40 -26.48 -3.20 -15.91
N ASP A 41 -27.42 -4.14 -15.78
CA ASP A 41 -27.88 -4.66 -14.48
C ASP A 41 -26.76 -5.43 -13.71
N GLU A 42 -25.58 -5.59 -14.31
CA GLU A 42 -24.44 -6.27 -13.67
C GLU A 42 -23.58 -5.25 -12.92
N PRO A 43 -23.20 -5.57 -11.66
CA PRO A 43 -22.35 -4.70 -10.85
C PRO A 43 -20.96 -4.55 -11.46
N ILE A 44 -20.33 -3.41 -11.21
CA ILE A 44 -18.89 -3.22 -11.45
C ILE A 44 -18.14 -3.98 -10.39
N VAL A 45 -17.33 -4.97 -10.77
CA VAL A 45 -16.50 -5.74 -9.85
C VAL A 45 -15.09 -5.16 -9.84
N LEU A 46 -14.62 -4.80 -8.64
CA LEU A 46 -13.24 -4.37 -8.38
C LEU A 46 -12.53 -5.41 -7.53
N ARG A 47 -11.27 -5.71 -7.86
CA ARG A 47 -10.40 -6.59 -7.07
C ARG A 47 -9.47 -5.74 -6.22
N PHE A 48 -9.57 -5.89 -4.90
CA PHE A 48 -8.68 -5.23 -3.95
C PHE A 48 -7.69 -6.25 -3.37
N ALA A 49 -6.39 -6.05 -3.63
CA ALA A 49 -5.31 -6.89 -3.13
C ALA A 49 -4.53 -6.19 -2.01
N ASP A 50 -4.20 -6.93 -0.97
CA ASP A 50 -3.54 -6.44 0.23
C ASP A 50 -2.58 -7.50 0.78
N THR A 51 -1.49 -7.08 1.40
CA THR A 51 -0.52 -7.97 2.06
C THR A 51 -0.86 -8.22 3.52
N ASP A 52 -1.75 -7.43 4.12
CA ASP A 52 -2.16 -7.57 5.51
C ASP A 52 -3.04 -8.80 5.73
N SER A 53 -2.91 -9.42 6.91
CA SER A 53 -3.77 -10.51 7.34
C SER A 53 -5.21 -10.04 7.52
N ALA A 54 -6.19 -10.85 7.10
CA ALA A 54 -7.61 -10.52 7.22
C ALA A 54 -8.05 -10.23 8.67
N ASP A 55 -7.42 -10.88 9.65
CA ASP A 55 -7.74 -10.73 11.07
C ASP A 55 -7.05 -9.52 11.73
N SER A 56 -6.10 -8.87 11.04
CA SER A 56 -5.45 -7.65 11.52
C SER A 56 -6.40 -6.45 11.48
N VAL A 57 -6.06 -5.37 12.20
CA VAL A 57 -6.80 -4.10 12.10
C VAL A 57 -6.83 -3.59 10.66
N ALA A 58 -5.69 -3.68 9.96
CA ALA A 58 -5.60 -3.27 8.55
C ALA A 58 -6.52 -4.11 7.66
N GLY A 59 -6.50 -5.46 7.83
CA GLY A 59 -7.36 -6.36 7.07
C GLY A 59 -8.85 -6.18 7.36
N GLN A 60 -9.22 -5.96 8.63
CA GLN A 60 -10.60 -5.62 9.00
C GLN A 60 -11.04 -4.29 8.37
N GLY A 61 -10.16 -3.26 8.34
CA GLY A 61 -10.40 -2.02 7.62
C GLY A 61 -10.55 -2.22 6.11
N GLY A 62 -9.80 -3.17 5.52
CA GLY A 62 -9.95 -3.60 4.13
C GLY A 62 -11.32 -4.21 3.84
N GLN A 63 -11.81 -5.11 4.71
CA GLN A 63 -13.14 -5.68 4.59
C GLN A 63 -14.24 -4.62 4.78
N MET A 64 -14.10 -3.75 5.80
CA MET A 64 -15.01 -2.63 6.03
C MET A 64 -15.13 -1.73 4.79
N PHE A 65 -14.02 -1.45 4.11
CA PHE A 65 -14.02 -0.69 2.86
C PHE A 65 -14.88 -1.38 1.78
N CYS A 66 -14.74 -2.68 1.62
CA CYS A 66 -15.52 -3.46 0.64
C CYS A 66 -17.02 -3.39 0.95
N ASP A 67 -17.38 -3.61 2.21
CA ASP A 67 -18.78 -3.60 2.67
C ASP A 67 -19.43 -2.21 2.50
N LEU A 68 -18.70 -1.14 2.84
CA LEU A 68 -19.17 0.24 2.67
C LEU A 68 -19.37 0.63 1.21
N VAL A 69 -18.47 0.20 0.32
CA VAL A 69 -18.60 0.48 -1.11
C VAL A 69 -19.86 -0.20 -1.69
N GLU A 70 -20.09 -1.47 -1.35
CA GLU A 70 -21.27 -2.20 -1.81
C GLU A 70 -22.56 -1.53 -1.27
N GLU A 71 -22.61 -1.21 0.04
CA GLU A 71 -23.75 -0.56 0.66
C GLU A 71 -24.05 0.81 0.05
N ARG A 72 -23.05 1.70 -0.07
CA ARG A 72 -23.25 3.08 -0.52
C ARG A 72 -23.50 3.23 -2.01
N THR A 73 -23.14 2.22 -2.78
CA THR A 73 -23.45 2.18 -4.22
C THR A 73 -24.73 1.41 -4.53
N ASP A 74 -25.49 0.97 -3.51
CA ASP A 74 -26.66 0.10 -3.69
C ASP A 74 -26.33 -1.16 -4.53
N GLY A 75 -25.13 -1.75 -4.32
CA GLY A 75 -24.64 -2.91 -5.04
C GLY A 75 -24.19 -2.64 -6.49
N ARG A 76 -24.13 -1.38 -6.93
CA ARG A 76 -23.59 -1.03 -8.27
C ARG A 76 -22.09 -1.29 -8.41
N VAL A 77 -21.36 -1.23 -7.28
CA VAL A 77 -19.93 -1.59 -7.20
C VAL A 77 -19.75 -2.63 -6.10
N VAL A 78 -19.11 -3.74 -6.44
CA VAL A 78 -18.74 -4.82 -5.52
C VAL A 78 -17.22 -4.91 -5.49
N VAL A 79 -16.62 -4.93 -4.30
CA VAL A 79 -15.17 -5.07 -4.14
C VAL A 79 -14.86 -6.46 -3.61
N GLU A 80 -14.15 -7.26 -4.40
CA GLU A 80 -13.62 -8.56 -4.00
C GLU A 80 -12.28 -8.35 -3.27
N TYR A 81 -12.20 -8.75 -1.99
CA TYR A 81 -11.02 -8.56 -1.15
C TYR A 81 -10.10 -9.78 -1.17
N TYR A 82 -8.81 -9.54 -1.41
CA TYR A 82 -7.75 -10.56 -1.46
C TYR A 82 -6.61 -10.18 -0.47
N PRO A 83 -6.79 -10.44 0.85
CA PRO A 83 -5.80 -10.15 1.89
C PRO A 83 -4.63 -11.15 1.91
N ALA A 84 -3.70 -10.95 2.85
CA ALA A 84 -2.61 -11.87 3.19
C ALA A 84 -1.76 -12.31 1.99
N SER A 85 -1.43 -11.37 1.11
CA SER A 85 -0.61 -11.61 -0.08
C SER A 85 -1.14 -12.69 -1.04
N GLN A 86 -2.46 -12.96 -1.06
CA GLN A 86 -3.06 -13.98 -1.95
C GLN A 86 -2.78 -13.73 -3.43
N LEU A 87 -2.62 -12.47 -3.84
CA LEU A 87 -2.32 -12.08 -5.22
C LEU A 87 -0.87 -11.61 -5.41
N GLY A 88 -0.03 -11.72 -4.38
CA GLY A 88 1.39 -11.34 -4.39
C GLY A 88 1.75 -10.31 -3.34
N GLY A 89 3.03 -9.95 -3.26
CA GLY A 89 3.53 -8.87 -2.41
C GLY A 89 3.25 -7.48 -2.99
N ASP A 90 3.55 -6.41 -2.21
CA ASP A 90 3.28 -5.00 -2.53
C ASP A 90 3.60 -4.61 -3.97
N LYS A 91 4.79 -4.98 -4.46
CA LYS A 91 5.23 -4.66 -5.82
C LYS A 91 4.38 -5.36 -6.88
N ALA A 92 4.16 -6.65 -6.71
CA ALA A 92 3.43 -7.45 -7.69
C ALA A 92 1.96 -7.01 -7.80
N ILE A 93 1.29 -6.72 -6.68
CA ILE A 93 -0.10 -6.26 -6.69
C ILE A 93 -0.23 -4.83 -7.22
N THR A 94 0.76 -3.95 -6.96
CA THR A 94 0.78 -2.58 -7.50
C THR A 94 1.01 -2.60 -9.02
N GLU A 95 1.99 -3.39 -9.50
CA GLU A 95 2.20 -3.62 -10.94
C GLU A 95 0.93 -4.17 -11.61
N ALA A 96 0.26 -5.12 -10.96
CA ALA A 96 -1.00 -5.69 -11.43
C ALA A 96 -2.14 -4.66 -11.48
N ALA A 97 -2.18 -3.70 -10.54
CA ALA A 97 -3.16 -2.62 -10.54
C ALA A 97 -2.89 -1.59 -11.66
N ILE A 98 -1.63 -1.23 -11.89
CA ILE A 98 -1.22 -0.39 -13.03
C ILE A 98 -1.59 -1.07 -14.36
N ALA A 99 -1.33 -2.38 -14.48
CA ALA A 99 -1.68 -3.15 -15.67
C ALA A 99 -3.20 -3.42 -15.80
N GLY A 100 -3.98 -3.27 -14.71
CA GLY A 100 -5.42 -3.45 -14.66
C GLY A 100 -5.88 -4.92 -14.58
N THR A 101 -5.07 -5.80 -14.02
CA THR A 101 -5.44 -7.17 -13.65
C THR A 101 -5.89 -7.30 -12.20
N VAL A 102 -5.50 -6.35 -11.37
CA VAL A 102 -6.03 -5.98 -10.06
C VAL A 102 -6.59 -4.56 -10.21
N ASP A 103 -7.53 -4.14 -9.40
CA ASP A 103 -8.15 -2.82 -9.49
C ASP A 103 -7.62 -1.87 -8.42
N ILE A 104 -7.44 -2.38 -7.20
CA ILE A 104 -6.95 -1.63 -6.04
C ILE A 104 -5.84 -2.45 -5.37
N ALA A 105 -4.74 -1.81 -5.02
CA ALA A 105 -3.62 -2.41 -4.30
C ALA A 105 -3.22 -1.53 -3.11
N LYS A 106 -2.94 -2.13 -1.94
CA LYS A 106 -2.25 -1.43 -0.87
C LYS A 106 -0.74 -1.61 -1.07
N CYS A 107 0.02 -0.53 -1.02
CA CYS A 107 1.47 -0.57 -1.15
C CYS A 107 2.13 0.42 -0.19
N SER A 108 3.09 -0.06 0.59
CA SER A 108 3.88 0.76 1.51
C SER A 108 4.78 1.74 0.75
N ASN A 109 5.03 2.94 1.33
CA ASN A 109 5.85 3.97 0.72
C ASN A 109 7.19 3.43 0.19
N GLY A 110 7.94 2.68 1.00
CA GLY A 110 9.26 2.15 0.60
C GLY A 110 9.23 1.11 -0.53
N ASN A 111 8.08 0.48 -0.81
CA ASN A 111 7.89 -0.38 -1.99
C ASN A 111 7.28 0.39 -3.17
N PHE A 112 6.53 1.47 -2.91
CA PHE A 112 5.86 2.28 -3.92
C PHE A 112 6.84 3.13 -4.74
N VAL A 113 8.03 3.45 -4.20
CA VAL A 113 9.08 4.25 -4.88
C VAL A 113 9.52 3.69 -6.24
N GLN A 114 9.27 2.41 -6.52
CA GLN A 114 9.57 1.82 -7.83
C GLN A 114 8.60 2.25 -8.92
N PHE A 115 7.45 2.80 -8.54
CA PHE A 115 6.38 3.24 -9.43
C PHE A 115 6.22 4.76 -9.43
N SER A 116 6.46 5.40 -8.29
CA SER A 116 6.46 6.84 -8.10
C SER A 116 7.26 7.19 -6.85
N ASP A 117 8.08 8.21 -6.91
CA ASP A 117 8.87 8.73 -5.78
C ASP A 117 8.08 9.68 -4.87
N ALA A 118 6.81 9.92 -5.18
CA ALA A 118 5.94 10.86 -4.46
C ALA A 118 5.88 10.64 -2.92
N LEU A 119 6.16 9.41 -2.45
CA LEU A 119 6.17 9.04 -1.03
C LEU A 119 7.56 8.69 -0.48
N GLU A 120 8.64 8.85 -1.25
CA GLU A 120 9.99 8.46 -0.81
C GLU A 120 10.43 9.21 0.45
N TRP A 121 10.10 10.50 0.55
CA TRP A 121 10.42 11.35 1.69
C TRP A 121 9.87 10.85 3.04
N VAL A 122 8.84 9.99 3.03
CA VAL A 122 8.25 9.40 4.25
C VAL A 122 9.26 8.57 5.03
N ASP A 123 10.23 7.97 4.36
CA ASP A 123 11.30 7.20 5.00
C ASP A 123 12.36 8.09 5.67
N LEU A 124 12.34 9.42 5.42
CA LEU A 124 13.30 10.34 6.01
C LEU A 124 13.09 10.41 7.53
N PRO A 125 14.13 10.10 8.33
CA PRO A 125 13.97 10.03 9.78
C PRO A 125 13.60 11.38 10.39
N GLY A 126 12.71 11.37 11.39
CA GLY A 126 12.37 12.57 12.16
C GLY A 126 11.46 13.59 11.48
N VAL A 127 11.03 13.35 10.23
CA VAL A 127 10.11 14.26 9.52
C VAL A 127 8.66 14.09 10.00
N LEU A 128 8.25 12.85 10.23
CA LEU A 128 6.93 12.54 10.77
C LEU A 128 7.03 12.24 12.27
N SER A 129 6.07 12.73 13.05
CA SER A 129 6.07 12.66 14.52
C SER A 129 4.81 11.99 15.11
N SER A 130 3.72 11.92 14.35
CA SER A 130 2.46 11.36 14.85
C SER A 130 1.51 10.95 13.72
N VAL A 131 0.57 10.05 14.05
CA VAL A 131 -0.56 9.69 13.15
C VAL A 131 -1.38 10.93 12.81
N GLU A 132 -1.60 11.82 13.79
CA GLU A 132 -2.37 13.05 13.59
C GLU A 132 -1.72 13.96 12.56
N GLN A 133 -0.40 14.13 12.60
CA GLN A 133 0.35 14.90 11.61
C GLN A 133 0.14 14.33 10.20
N VAL A 134 0.33 13.02 10.03
CA VAL A 134 0.13 12.36 8.73
C VAL A 134 -1.30 12.53 8.25
N ARG A 135 -2.28 12.37 9.13
CA ARG A 135 -3.69 12.53 8.79
C ARG A 135 -4.01 13.95 8.33
N LYS A 136 -3.55 14.97 9.05
CA LYS A 136 -3.72 16.38 8.65
C LYS A 136 -3.08 16.66 7.30
N LEU A 137 -1.85 16.19 7.09
CA LEU A 137 -1.10 16.39 5.85
C LEU A 137 -1.85 15.78 4.65
N PHE A 138 -2.20 14.51 4.71
CA PHE A 138 -2.86 13.80 3.60
C PHE A 138 -4.38 14.03 3.48
N THR A 139 -4.96 14.88 4.32
CA THR A 139 -6.32 15.43 4.12
C THR A 139 -6.29 16.91 3.73
N SER A 140 -5.12 17.53 3.61
CA SER A 140 -4.91 18.89 3.08
C SER A 140 -4.79 18.89 1.55
N GLU A 141 -4.55 20.06 0.98
CA GLU A 141 -4.26 20.25 -0.45
C GLU A 141 -3.03 19.45 -0.92
N TYR A 142 -2.10 19.11 -0.03
CA TYR A 142 -0.93 18.28 -0.33
C TYR A 142 -1.30 16.90 -0.90
N ARG A 143 -2.42 16.33 -0.49
CA ARG A 143 -2.92 15.07 -1.06
C ARG A 143 -3.10 15.16 -2.58
N ASP A 144 -3.61 16.30 -3.07
CA ASP A 144 -3.86 16.50 -4.50
C ASP A 144 -2.53 16.64 -5.26
N GLU A 145 -1.51 17.27 -4.65
CA GLU A 145 -0.16 17.36 -5.21
C GLU A 145 0.49 15.98 -5.33
N VAL A 146 0.44 15.17 -4.27
CA VAL A 146 0.95 13.79 -4.28
C VAL A 146 0.22 12.94 -5.32
N ASN A 147 -1.11 13.03 -5.37
CA ASN A 147 -1.90 12.29 -6.35
C ASN A 147 -1.66 12.77 -7.79
N ALA A 148 -1.34 14.03 -8.01
CA ALA A 148 -0.95 14.52 -9.35
C ALA A 148 0.36 13.86 -9.82
N GLN A 149 1.34 13.73 -8.94
CA GLN A 149 2.60 13.01 -9.24
C GLN A 149 2.34 11.52 -9.50
N ILE A 150 1.59 10.85 -8.62
CA ILE A 150 1.24 9.43 -8.78
C ILE A 150 0.49 9.19 -10.11
N LEU A 151 -0.43 10.09 -10.47
CA LEU A 151 -1.18 10.02 -11.71
C LEU A 151 -0.28 10.15 -12.95
N GLU A 152 0.69 11.08 -12.91
CA GLU A 152 1.67 11.25 -14.00
C GLU A 152 2.52 9.99 -14.18
N ASP A 153 3.00 9.39 -13.08
CA ASP A 153 3.91 8.26 -13.10
C ASP A 153 3.22 6.94 -13.46
N THR A 154 1.97 6.73 -13.01
CA THR A 154 1.32 5.42 -13.02
C THR A 154 -0.02 5.36 -13.78
N GLY A 155 -0.62 6.51 -14.04
CA GLY A 155 -1.99 6.63 -14.56
C GLY A 155 -3.09 6.37 -13.51
N GLY A 156 -2.74 5.98 -12.28
CA GLY A 156 -3.65 5.79 -11.15
C GLY A 156 -3.46 6.84 -10.07
N ILE A 157 -4.19 6.72 -8.97
CA ILE A 157 -4.04 7.59 -7.79
C ILE A 157 -4.17 6.79 -6.49
N ALA A 158 -3.79 7.38 -5.37
CA ALA A 158 -4.16 6.87 -4.05
C ALA A 158 -5.57 7.34 -3.67
N LEU A 159 -6.47 6.41 -3.39
CA LEU A 159 -7.77 6.70 -2.78
C LEU A 159 -7.60 7.35 -1.42
N MET A 160 -6.59 6.90 -0.68
CA MET A 160 -6.22 7.40 0.63
C MET A 160 -4.79 6.97 0.98
N PHE A 161 -4.23 7.60 2.02
CA PHE A 161 -2.94 7.27 2.59
C PHE A 161 -3.11 6.79 4.03
N ASP A 162 -2.53 5.64 4.34
CA ASP A 162 -2.70 4.88 5.56
C ASP A 162 -1.42 4.90 6.41
N VAL A 163 -1.54 5.21 7.70
CA VAL A 163 -0.42 5.06 8.64
C VAL A 163 -0.42 3.63 9.15
N ASP A 164 0.46 2.81 8.61
CA ASP A 164 0.53 1.40 8.97
C ASP A 164 0.79 1.21 10.47
N ALA A 165 -0.03 0.39 11.10
CA ALA A 165 0.00 0.06 12.52
C ALA A 165 -0.08 1.27 13.48
N GLY A 166 -0.21 2.51 12.98
CA GLY A 166 -0.32 3.71 13.82
C GLY A 166 0.86 3.97 14.75
N GLU A 167 2.03 3.41 14.44
CA GLU A 167 3.27 3.57 15.23
C GLU A 167 4.50 3.64 14.33
N PRO A 168 5.63 4.23 14.82
CA PRO A 168 6.89 4.23 14.08
C PRO A 168 7.54 2.84 14.05
N ARG A 169 8.53 2.70 13.17
CA ARG A 169 9.27 1.45 13.01
C ARG A 169 10.18 1.12 14.19
N ALA A 170 10.35 -0.17 14.45
CA ALA A 170 11.26 -0.78 15.40
C ALA A 170 12.21 -1.75 14.69
N ILE A 171 13.35 -2.08 15.30
CA ILE A 171 14.27 -3.10 14.82
C ILE A 171 13.89 -4.44 15.46
N GLY A 172 13.43 -5.41 14.66
CA GLY A 172 13.28 -6.80 15.08
C GLY A 172 14.58 -7.59 14.82
N SER A 173 15.10 -8.31 15.82
CA SER A 173 16.35 -9.06 15.73
C SER A 173 16.20 -10.51 16.17
N THR A 174 16.73 -11.44 15.35
CA THR A 174 16.76 -12.88 15.66
C THR A 174 17.95 -13.29 16.52
N LYS A 175 18.99 -12.47 16.64
CA LYS A 175 20.27 -12.91 17.24
C LYS A 175 20.70 -12.13 18.46
N LYS A 176 20.76 -10.82 18.39
CA LYS A 176 21.32 -9.99 19.44
C LYS A 176 20.44 -8.80 19.76
N GLU A 177 20.57 -8.33 20.97
CA GLU A 177 20.01 -7.07 21.40
C GLU A 177 20.71 -5.92 20.64
N ILE A 178 19.90 -4.99 20.11
CA ILE A 178 20.36 -3.80 19.38
C ILE A 178 19.92 -2.59 20.21
N ARG A 179 20.86 -1.91 20.88
CA ARG A 179 20.55 -0.76 21.73
C ARG A 179 20.96 0.57 21.10
N VAL A 180 22.07 0.58 20.37
CA VAL A 180 22.64 1.79 19.77
C VAL A 180 22.98 1.53 18.30
N PRO A 181 23.11 2.58 17.46
CA PRO A 181 23.43 2.41 16.04
C PRO A 181 24.68 1.57 15.79
N ALA A 182 25.70 1.68 16.66
CA ALA A 182 26.93 0.90 16.57
C ALA A 182 26.70 -0.63 16.65
N ASP A 183 25.61 -1.08 17.27
CA ASP A 183 25.24 -2.50 17.33
C ASP A 183 24.79 -3.03 15.97
N MET A 184 24.40 -2.16 15.03
CA MET A 184 24.05 -2.54 13.67
C MET A 184 25.26 -2.86 12.79
N ASN A 185 26.48 -2.54 13.23
CA ASN A 185 27.68 -2.76 12.43
C ASN A 185 27.82 -4.23 12.03
N GLY A 186 27.82 -4.49 10.71
CA GLY A 186 27.92 -5.81 10.12
C GLY A 186 26.67 -6.69 10.24
N VAL A 187 25.56 -6.17 10.79
CA VAL A 187 24.28 -6.88 10.88
C VAL A 187 23.63 -6.95 9.50
N LYS A 188 23.08 -8.11 9.17
CA LYS A 188 22.30 -8.29 7.95
C LYS A 188 20.87 -7.84 8.18
N VAL A 189 20.44 -6.79 7.49
CA VAL A 189 19.10 -6.22 7.61
C VAL A 189 18.30 -6.38 6.33
N ARG A 190 17.02 -6.65 6.46
CA ARG A 190 16.08 -6.56 5.34
C ARG A 190 15.78 -5.10 5.03
N SER A 191 15.78 -4.73 3.76
CA SER A 191 15.30 -3.43 3.27
C SER A 191 14.13 -3.57 2.29
N THR A 192 13.44 -2.46 2.08
CA THR A 192 12.50 -2.25 0.97
C THR A 192 13.27 -1.86 -0.31
N GLY A 193 12.68 -1.07 -1.20
CA GLY A 193 13.35 -0.49 -2.36
C GLY A 193 13.79 0.97 -2.17
N SER A 194 13.49 1.58 -1.02
CA SER A 194 13.76 2.98 -0.72
C SER A 194 15.25 3.28 -0.63
N GLU A 195 15.72 4.29 -1.37
CA GLU A 195 17.12 4.75 -1.31
C GLU A 195 17.43 5.39 0.05
N ILE A 196 16.45 6.07 0.66
CA ILE A 196 16.58 6.66 2.01
C ILE A 196 16.79 5.56 3.05
N GLU A 197 15.99 4.47 2.99
CA GLU A 197 16.15 3.33 3.91
C GLU A 197 17.51 2.64 3.71
N LEU A 198 17.98 2.50 2.47
CA LEU A 198 19.30 1.95 2.17
C LEU A 198 20.43 2.82 2.74
N ALA A 199 20.34 4.15 2.57
CA ALA A 199 21.31 5.08 3.13
C ALA A 199 21.32 5.02 4.66
N LEU A 200 20.15 4.92 5.30
CA LEU A 200 20.00 4.79 6.73
C LEU A 200 20.72 3.54 7.26
N PHE A 201 20.50 2.39 6.66
CA PHE A 201 21.19 1.14 7.06
C PHE A 201 22.69 1.18 6.81
N ASN A 202 23.12 1.77 5.71
CA ASN A 202 24.55 1.98 5.43
C ASN A 202 25.20 2.87 6.48
N ASN A 203 24.52 3.95 6.87
CA ASN A 203 25.03 4.86 7.91
C ASN A 203 25.12 4.18 9.29
N TRP A 204 24.23 3.24 9.61
CA TRP A 204 24.33 2.41 10.81
C TRP A 204 25.36 1.28 10.68
N GLY A 205 26.03 1.13 9.53
CA GLY A 205 27.04 0.08 9.27
C GLY A 205 26.45 -1.30 9.02
N ALA A 206 25.14 -1.41 8.76
CA ALA A 206 24.48 -2.66 8.46
C ALA A 206 24.68 -3.07 6.99
N SER A 207 24.46 -4.35 6.71
CA SER A 207 24.45 -4.90 5.34
C SER A 207 23.02 -5.23 4.94
N SER A 208 22.44 -4.42 4.06
CA SER A 208 21.04 -4.56 3.65
C SER A 208 20.84 -5.53 2.49
N THR A 209 19.68 -6.18 2.46
CA THR A 209 19.19 -7.01 1.35
C THR A 209 17.73 -6.66 1.09
N SER A 210 17.42 -6.21 -0.12
CA SER A 210 16.04 -5.89 -0.50
C SER A 210 15.26 -7.18 -0.75
N LEU A 211 14.13 -7.33 -0.04
CA LEU A 211 13.24 -8.49 -0.11
C LEU A 211 11.78 -8.02 -0.03
N ASP A 212 10.91 -8.67 -0.79
CA ASP A 212 9.47 -8.49 -0.64
C ASP A 212 8.99 -8.96 0.74
N TRP A 213 7.92 -8.30 1.28
CA TRP A 213 7.47 -8.56 2.65
C TRP A 213 7.15 -10.04 2.89
N GLY A 214 6.48 -10.71 1.96
CA GLY A 214 6.14 -12.13 2.08
C GLY A 214 7.33 -13.09 2.17
N GLU A 215 8.55 -12.64 1.82
CA GLU A 215 9.78 -13.44 1.88
C GLU A 215 10.56 -13.26 3.18
N VAL A 216 10.27 -12.16 3.92
CA VAL A 216 11.10 -11.71 5.07
C VAL A 216 11.15 -12.75 6.18
N TYR A 217 10.00 -13.32 6.58
CA TYR A 217 9.94 -14.33 7.63
C TYR A 217 10.85 -15.53 7.30
N THR A 218 10.72 -16.07 6.09
CA THR A 218 11.54 -17.21 5.64
C THR A 218 13.01 -16.84 5.52
N ALA A 219 13.34 -15.65 5.03
CA ALA A 219 14.71 -15.18 4.92
C ALA A 219 15.38 -15.03 6.29
N MET A 220 14.65 -14.54 7.31
CA MET A 220 15.14 -14.46 8.70
C MET A 220 15.31 -15.84 9.32
N GLN A 221 14.36 -16.75 9.12
CA GLN A 221 14.43 -18.13 9.61
C GLN A 221 15.63 -18.86 9.00
N GLN A 222 15.97 -18.59 7.74
CA GLN A 222 17.14 -19.16 7.06
C GLN A 222 18.44 -18.39 7.31
N ASN A 223 18.43 -17.34 8.13
CA ASN A 223 19.58 -16.46 8.38
C ASN A 223 20.16 -15.77 7.13
N LEU A 224 19.37 -15.56 6.08
CA LEU A 224 19.74 -14.70 4.97
C LEU A 224 19.85 -13.24 5.46
N VAL A 225 18.86 -12.80 6.22
CA VAL A 225 18.89 -11.56 7.02
C VAL A 225 18.68 -11.90 8.52
N GLU A 226 19.13 -11.01 9.41
CA GLU A 226 19.09 -11.22 10.87
C GLU A 226 18.14 -10.25 11.55
N THR A 227 17.86 -9.14 10.88
CA THR A 227 17.00 -8.07 11.38
C THR A 227 16.06 -7.58 10.30
N THR A 228 14.95 -7.02 10.75
CA THR A 228 13.98 -6.27 9.93
C THR A 228 13.63 -4.97 10.64
N TYR A 229 13.23 -3.96 9.89
CA TYR A 229 12.85 -2.64 10.37
C TYR A 229 11.39 -2.39 10.03
N ASN A 230 10.50 -2.62 11.00
CA ASN A 230 9.06 -2.52 10.81
C ASN A 230 8.34 -2.25 12.14
N GLN A 231 7.05 -1.95 12.12
CA GLN A 231 6.25 -1.70 13.32
C GLN A 231 6.10 -2.96 14.17
N VAL A 232 6.01 -2.79 15.49
CA VAL A 232 5.91 -3.90 16.46
C VAL A 232 4.65 -4.74 16.21
N GLN A 233 3.51 -4.09 15.98
CA GLN A 233 2.27 -4.77 15.64
C GLN A 233 2.39 -5.59 14.34
N THR A 234 2.99 -5.02 13.28
CA THR A 234 3.20 -5.72 12.01
C THR A 234 4.05 -6.99 12.21
N LEU A 235 5.05 -6.93 13.08
CA LEU A 235 5.86 -8.10 13.43
C LEU A 235 5.05 -9.16 14.19
N GLU A 236 4.20 -8.74 15.13
CA GLU A 236 3.37 -9.66 15.90
C GLU A 236 2.35 -10.39 15.02
N ILE A 237 1.52 -9.66 14.25
CA ILE A 237 0.45 -10.25 13.45
C ILE A 237 0.94 -11.16 12.31
N ASN A 238 2.20 -10.99 11.88
CA ASN A 238 2.85 -11.84 10.89
C ASN A 238 3.72 -12.94 11.52
N SER A 239 3.48 -13.28 12.79
CA SER A 239 4.11 -14.39 13.51
C SER A 239 5.63 -14.27 13.70
N PHE A 240 6.21 -13.08 13.56
CA PHE A 240 7.66 -12.90 13.77
C PHE A 240 8.08 -13.15 15.23
N GLY A 241 7.13 -13.12 16.19
CA GLY A 241 7.40 -13.51 17.57
C GLY A 241 7.92 -14.94 17.72
N GLU A 242 7.68 -15.83 16.75
CA GLU A 242 8.21 -17.20 16.74
C GLU A 242 9.73 -17.27 16.47
N ILE A 243 10.30 -16.24 15.83
CA ILE A 243 11.69 -16.23 15.37
C ILE A 243 12.52 -15.07 15.93
N LEU A 244 11.88 -14.01 16.39
CA LEU A 244 12.57 -12.86 16.99
C LEU A 244 12.94 -13.14 18.45
N ASN A 245 14.14 -12.71 18.84
CA ASN A 245 14.55 -12.68 20.24
C ASN A 245 14.41 -11.29 20.86
N TYR A 246 14.55 -10.23 20.04
CA TYR A 246 14.57 -8.84 20.50
C TYR A 246 13.79 -7.95 19.55
N ILE A 247 13.11 -6.95 20.10
CA ILE A 247 12.54 -5.84 19.37
C ILE A 247 12.94 -4.54 20.04
N THR A 248 13.54 -3.61 19.29
CA THR A 248 13.98 -2.31 19.78
C THR A 248 13.19 -1.20 19.06
N PRO A 249 12.21 -0.56 19.74
CA PRO A 249 11.52 0.63 19.21
C PRO A 249 12.50 1.81 19.18
N ILE A 250 12.94 2.21 17.99
CA ILE A 250 13.88 3.33 17.81
C ILE A 250 13.20 4.61 17.33
N ASN A 251 11.93 4.52 16.89
CA ASN A 251 11.03 5.64 16.57
C ASN A 251 11.60 6.65 15.55
N GLN A 252 12.36 6.20 14.55
CA GLN A 252 13.01 7.11 13.60
C GLN A 252 12.21 7.37 12.34
N SER A 253 11.43 6.41 11.84
CA SER A 253 10.61 6.57 10.63
C SER A 253 9.27 5.86 10.73
N TRP A 254 8.38 6.21 9.82
CA TRP A 254 7.01 5.71 9.75
C TRP A 254 6.82 4.89 8.46
N VAL A 255 5.72 4.15 8.38
CA VAL A 255 5.23 3.58 7.12
C VAL A 255 3.91 4.23 6.79
N VAL A 256 3.83 4.82 5.60
CA VAL A 256 2.59 5.34 5.03
C VAL A 256 2.32 4.57 3.75
N SER A 257 1.23 3.83 3.73
CA SER A 257 0.81 3.07 2.56
C SER A 257 -0.19 3.83 1.71
N ALA A 258 -0.08 3.70 0.40
CA ALA A 258 -1.10 4.14 -0.54
C ALA A 258 -2.11 3.01 -0.79
N LYS A 259 -3.40 3.28 -0.59
CA LYS A 259 -4.45 2.45 -1.18
C LYS A 259 -4.64 2.92 -2.62
N PHE A 260 -3.83 2.36 -3.50
CA PHE A 260 -3.70 2.75 -4.89
C PHE A 260 -4.81 2.13 -5.75
N ILE A 261 -5.50 2.95 -6.53
CA ILE A 261 -6.45 2.51 -7.55
C ILE A 261 -5.85 2.72 -8.94
N GLY A 262 -5.82 1.65 -9.72
CA GLY A 262 -5.21 1.67 -11.06
C GLY A 262 -6.07 2.34 -12.13
N PRO A 263 -5.46 2.71 -13.29
CA PRO A 263 -6.13 3.49 -14.33
C PRO A 263 -7.40 2.83 -14.91
N LYS A 264 -7.39 1.51 -15.09
CA LYS A 264 -8.56 0.78 -15.61
C LYS A 264 -9.70 0.71 -14.60
N ALA A 265 -9.42 0.69 -13.31
CA ALA A 265 -10.43 0.74 -12.28
C ALA A 265 -11.10 2.13 -12.22
N ILE A 266 -10.32 3.19 -12.38
CA ILE A 266 -10.84 4.57 -12.52
C ILE A 266 -11.77 4.65 -13.74
N GLU A 267 -11.38 4.07 -14.88
CA GLU A 267 -12.21 4.02 -16.08
C GLU A 267 -13.51 3.23 -15.85
N LYS A 268 -13.46 2.06 -15.18
CA LYS A 268 -14.64 1.26 -14.82
C LYS A 268 -15.64 2.05 -13.98
N LEU A 269 -15.15 2.90 -13.08
CA LEU A 269 -15.99 3.76 -12.22
C LEU A 269 -16.52 5.01 -12.94
N GLY A 270 -16.12 5.27 -14.19
CA GLY A 270 -16.56 6.41 -14.99
C GLY A 270 -15.65 7.64 -14.91
N GLY A 271 -14.44 7.49 -14.41
CA GLY A 271 -13.43 8.56 -14.25
C GLY A 271 -13.41 9.18 -12.85
N LEU A 272 -12.41 10.00 -12.60
CA LEU A 272 -12.15 10.63 -11.29
C LEU A 272 -13.31 11.53 -10.79
N ASP A 273 -14.04 12.16 -11.71
CA ASP A 273 -15.15 13.07 -11.40
C ASP A 273 -16.50 12.37 -11.28
N SER A 274 -16.55 11.03 -11.45
CA SER A 274 -17.81 10.28 -11.40
C SER A 274 -18.35 10.13 -9.97
N GLU A 275 -19.65 10.05 -9.83
CA GLU A 275 -20.32 9.77 -8.55
C GLU A 275 -19.80 8.49 -7.89
N LEU A 276 -19.63 7.41 -8.67
CA LEU A 276 -19.15 6.12 -8.13
C LEU A 276 -17.72 6.21 -7.61
N PHE A 277 -16.85 6.92 -8.32
CA PHE A 277 -15.48 7.12 -7.86
C PHE A 277 -15.44 7.91 -6.56
N GLN A 278 -16.21 8.98 -6.45
CA GLN A 278 -16.28 9.80 -5.22
C GLN A 278 -16.77 8.96 -4.01
N ILE A 279 -17.82 8.14 -4.21
CA ILE A 279 -18.30 7.24 -3.15
C ILE A 279 -17.20 6.26 -2.72
N VAL A 280 -16.50 5.63 -3.66
CA VAL A 280 -15.40 4.69 -3.36
C VAL A 280 -14.29 5.39 -2.56
N GLN A 281 -13.95 6.62 -2.93
CA GLN A 281 -12.94 7.41 -2.23
C GLN A 281 -13.38 7.80 -0.81
N GLU A 282 -14.63 8.22 -0.62
CA GLU A 282 -15.19 8.54 0.70
C GLU A 282 -15.19 7.31 1.62
N CYS A 283 -15.55 6.13 1.09
CA CYS A 283 -15.49 4.87 1.84
C CYS A 283 -14.06 4.56 2.30
N ALA A 284 -13.06 4.77 1.45
CA ALA A 284 -11.67 4.56 1.81
C ALA A 284 -11.23 5.48 2.96
N LEU A 285 -11.57 6.77 2.89
CA LEU A 285 -11.24 7.74 3.94
C LEU A 285 -11.90 7.42 5.29
N GLU A 286 -13.16 6.97 5.28
CA GLU A 286 -13.87 6.60 6.52
C GLU A 286 -13.22 5.40 7.22
N CYS A 287 -12.78 4.40 6.46
CA CYS A 287 -12.09 3.24 7.00
C CYS A 287 -10.78 3.61 7.71
N GLU A 288 -10.06 4.63 7.21
CA GLU A 288 -8.84 5.11 7.84
C GLU A 288 -9.09 5.74 9.21
N VAL A 289 -10.12 6.56 9.32
CA VAL A 289 -10.50 7.17 10.62
C VAL A 289 -10.85 6.09 11.66
N TRP A 290 -11.43 4.99 11.21
CA TRP A 290 -11.71 3.84 12.08
C TRP A 290 -10.41 3.12 12.48
N LYS A 291 -9.51 2.84 11.53
CA LYS A 291 -8.24 2.15 11.77
C LYS A 291 -7.34 2.90 12.75
N ASP A 292 -7.22 4.22 12.62
CA ASP A 292 -6.40 5.04 13.52
C ASP A 292 -6.75 4.80 15.01
N LYS A 293 -8.04 4.59 15.31
CA LYS A 293 -8.49 4.31 16.67
C LYS A 293 -8.25 2.87 17.09
N ALA A 294 -8.50 1.93 16.15
CA ALA A 294 -8.35 0.52 16.43
C ALA A 294 -6.89 0.12 16.65
N PHE A 295 -5.94 0.76 15.99
CA PHE A 295 -4.51 0.52 16.17
C PHE A 295 -4.02 0.83 17.59
N VAL A 296 -4.59 1.82 18.27
CA VAL A 296 -4.16 2.18 19.65
C VAL A 296 -4.30 1.00 20.62
N GLU A 297 -5.45 0.30 20.56
CA GLU A 297 -5.69 -0.89 21.40
C GLU A 297 -4.85 -2.08 20.91
N ALA A 298 -4.82 -2.33 19.62
CA ALA A 298 -4.12 -3.44 19.02
C ALA A 298 -2.59 -3.38 19.25
N ASN A 299 -1.99 -2.18 19.21
CA ASN A 299 -0.57 -2.01 19.50
C ASN A 299 -0.22 -2.46 20.92
N ALA A 300 -1.00 -2.02 21.92
CA ALA A 300 -0.75 -2.42 23.32
C ALA A 300 -0.83 -3.94 23.49
N GLU A 301 -1.80 -4.60 22.85
CA GLU A 301 -1.94 -6.06 22.86
C GLU A 301 -0.76 -6.75 22.19
N SER A 302 -0.26 -6.23 21.07
CA SER A 302 0.85 -6.81 20.32
C SER A 302 2.15 -6.83 21.13
N TYR A 303 2.44 -5.76 21.88
CA TYR A 303 3.58 -5.73 22.80
C TYR A 303 3.49 -6.82 23.87
N GLU A 304 2.30 -7.03 24.47
CA GLU A 304 2.12 -8.06 25.49
C GLU A 304 2.21 -9.46 24.90
N LYS A 305 1.59 -9.73 23.74
CA LYS A 305 1.67 -11.03 23.06
C LYS A 305 3.11 -11.40 22.70
N LEU A 306 3.91 -10.45 22.21
CA LEU A 306 5.33 -10.69 21.91
C LEU A 306 6.14 -11.02 23.16
N LYS A 307 5.90 -10.33 24.27
CA LYS A 307 6.52 -10.67 25.57
C LYS A 307 6.12 -12.06 26.04
N GLU A 308 4.84 -12.44 25.91
CA GLU A 308 4.36 -13.78 26.25
C GLU A 308 5.01 -14.89 25.39
N GLN A 309 5.32 -14.56 24.13
CA GLN A 309 6.05 -15.44 23.21
C GLN A 309 7.56 -15.53 23.53
N GLY A 310 8.05 -14.72 24.49
CA GLY A 310 9.45 -14.73 24.92
C GLY A 310 10.32 -13.71 24.20
N VAL A 311 9.75 -12.80 23.41
CA VAL A 311 10.49 -11.71 22.77
C VAL A 311 10.82 -10.63 23.81
N THR A 312 12.07 -10.20 23.85
CA THR A 312 12.50 -9.09 24.70
C THR A 312 12.24 -7.77 23.98
N ILE A 313 11.33 -6.95 24.53
CA ILE A 313 11.19 -5.57 24.10
C ILE A 313 12.27 -4.73 24.78
N VAL A 314 13.15 -4.16 23.99
CA VAL A 314 14.30 -3.40 24.48
C VAL A 314 13.88 -1.97 24.80
N GLU A 315 13.91 -1.60 26.05
CA GLU A 315 13.66 -0.24 26.49
C GLU A 315 14.97 0.57 26.41
N LEU A 316 14.99 1.60 25.57
CA LEU A 316 16.14 2.48 25.40
C LEU A 316 16.10 3.60 26.43
N THR A 317 17.28 4.02 26.90
CA THR A 317 17.42 5.27 27.67
C THR A 317 17.32 6.48 26.73
N ASP A 318 17.13 7.66 27.30
CA ASP A 318 17.11 8.92 26.52
C ASP A 318 18.43 9.15 25.78
N GLU A 319 19.56 8.77 26.38
CA GLU A 319 20.89 8.86 25.78
C GLU A 319 21.03 7.90 24.59
N GLU A 320 20.55 6.65 24.73
CA GLU A 320 20.55 5.67 23.63
C GLU A 320 19.64 6.12 22.49
N MET A 321 18.46 6.66 22.79
CA MET A 321 17.55 7.21 21.78
C MET A 321 18.15 8.42 21.05
N ALA A 322 18.84 9.31 21.76
CA ALA A 322 19.53 10.44 21.16
C ALA A 322 20.60 10.01 20.14
N LEU A 323 21.32 8.90 20.41
CA LEU A 323 22.29 8.34 19.45
C LEU A 323 21.60 7.85 18.17
N TRP A 324 20.40 7.26 18.27
CA TRP A 324 19.62 6.87 17.09
C TRP A 324 19.17 8.08 16.29
N THR A 325 18.70 9.13 16.94
CA THR A 325 18.30 10.38 16.27
C THR A 325 19.48 10.99 15.53
N GLU A 326 20.63 11.18 16.20
CA GLU A 326 21.84 11.73 15.60
C GLU A 326 22.30 10.92 14.38
N ALA A 327 22.39 9.58 14.53
CA ALA A 327 22.81 8.72 13.44
C ALA A 327 21.81 8.68 12.28
N SER A 328 20.52 8.81 12.56
CA SER A 328 19.48 8.80 11.53
C SER A 328 19.42 10.12 10.77
N GLU A 329 19.52 11.25 11.46
CA GLU A 329 19.53 12.57 10.83
C GLU A 329 20.79 12.82 10.00
N ALA A 330 21.88 12.12 10.24
CA ALA A 330 23.13 12.26 9.50
C ALA A 330 22.99 11.99 7.99
N ILE A 331 21.95 11.26 7.56
CA ILE A 331 21.69 11.03 6.12
C ILE A 331 20.97 12.20 5.43
N TRP A 332 20.44 13.18 6.17
CA TRP A 332 19.68 14.29 5.57
C TRP A 332 20.46 15.05 4.52
N ASP A 333 21.77 15.25 4.70
CA ASP A 333 22.63 15.93 3.75
C ASP A 333 22.68 15.22 2.36
N GLU A 334 22.30 13.95 2.29
CA GLU A 334 22.23 13.22 1.02
C GLU A 334 20.95 13.54 0.25
N PHE A 335 19.83 13.76 0.95
CA PHE A 335 18.49 13.84 0.35
C PHE A 335 17.84 15.22 0.45
N VAL A 336 18.25 16.07 1.41
CA VAL A 336 17.60 17.35 1.71
C VAL A 336 18.52 18.52 1.39
N GLY A 337 18.00 19.52 0.66
CA GLY A 337 18.73 20.76 0.37
C GLY A 337 18.58 21.27 -1.05
N GLU A 338 19.36 22.31 -1.40
CA GLU A 338 19.37 22.87 -2.75
C GLU A 338 19.91 21.86 -3.77
N GLY A 339 19.11 21.55 -4.79
CA GLY A 339 19.45 20.57 -5.83
C GLY A 339 19.36 19.10 -5.39
N LYS A 340 18.78 18.85 -4.22
CA LYS A 340 18.46 17.51 -3.71
C LYS A 340 16.99 17.16 -4.01
N PRO A 341 16.63 15.87 -3.92
CA PRO A 341 15.25 15.43 -4.14
C PRO A 341 14.23 16.13 -3.23
N ILE A 342 14.61 16.46 -1.99
CA ILE A 342 13.74 17.03 -0.97
C ILE A 342 14.26 18.42 -0.60
N SER A 343 13.41 19.46 -0.61
CA SER A 343 13.79 20.80 -0.18
C SER A 343 13.56 21.01 1.32
N TYR A 344 14.31 21.93 1.93
CA TYR A 344 14.05 22.33 3.32
C TYR A 344 12.66 22.95 3.50
N ASP A 345 12.21 23.76 2.52
CA ASP A 345 10.87 24.37 2.56
C ASP A 345 9.77 23.31 2.61
N PHE A 346 9.95 22.18 1.90
CA PHE A 346 9.04 21.05 1.95
C PHE A 346 9.04 20.39 3.33
N ILE A 347 10.21 20.18 3.94
CA ILE A 347 10.30 19.62 5.29
C ILE A 347 9.61 20.53 6.31
N GLU A 348 9.85 21.84 6.25
CA GLU A 348 9.18 22.83 7.12
C GLU A 348 7.65 22.78 6.93
N TYR A 349 7.20 22.66 5.68
CA TYR A 349 5.78 22.52 5.36
C TYR A 349 5.19 21.25 6.00
N VAL A 350 5.81 20.08 5.83
CA VAL A 350 5.35 18.82 6.43
C VAL A 350 5.33 18.92 7.96
N GLN A 351 6.39 19.49 8.56
CA GLN A 351 6.49 19.65 10.02
C GLN A 351 5.49 20.65 10.59
N SER A 352 4.97 21.57 9.78
CA SER A 352 3.92 22.53 10.21
C SER A 352 2.59 21.87 10.57
N PHE A 353 2.38 20.59 10.22
CA PHE A 353 1.20 19.80 10.56
C PHE A 353 1.35 19.02 11.88
N ALA A 354 2.53 19.07 12.53
CA ALA A 354 2.83 18.35 13.78
C ALA A 354 1.98 18.84 14.98
#